data_6b689117fa085cbc372e6d3570ab8c53
#
_entry.id   6b689117fa085cbc372e6d3570ab8c53
#
_cell.length_a   1.000
_cell.length_b   1.000
_cell.length_c   1.000
_cell.angle_alpha   90.00
_cell.angle_beta   90.00
_cell.angle_gamma   90.00
#
_symmetry.space_group_name_H-M   'P 1'
#
loop_
_entity.id
_entity.type
_entity.pdbx_description
1 polymer ?
#
loop_
_entity_poly.entity_id
_entity_poly.type
_entity_poly.pdbx_seq_one_letter_code
_entity_poly.pdbx_strand_id
1 'polypeptide(L)'
;MGLKFQRNDDGTLTGHNTETGFTVTSADEEEVRRSLHEDAGCEYTPPPSPAAPGFHRFALVHDEFGDGSFGHERYEGLRLRPPSGCEPVDWGGFALKCERPGRTLLEAVSDTVTEIRRAHGLVMNSLGVEDPGEWLGDDKDGYGAQVVAHLMLMAAHRASLLGYGRKDLVRLLDAAGAA
;
A
#
# COMPACT_ATOMS: atom_id res chain seq x y z
N MET A 1 18.74 -10.14 7.08
CA MET A 1 18.63 -9.23 8.24
C MET A 1 17.80 -9.93 9.30
N GLY A 2 18.40 -10.27 10.45
CA GLY A 2 17.78 -11.16 11.44
C GLY A 2 17.16 -10.44 12.64
N LEU A 3 16.29 -9.43 12.40
CA LEU A 3 15.60 -8.73 13.48
C LEU A 3 14.35 -9.49 13.92
N LYS A 4 14.20 -9.73 15.23
CA LYS A 4 13.03 -10.37 15.85
C LYS A 4 12.44 -9.44 16.90
N PHE A 5 11.11 -9.45 17.02
CA PHE A 5 10.38 -8.65 17.98
C PHE A 5 9.43 -9.51 18.79
N GLN A 6 9.32 -9.24 20.08
CA GLN A 6 8.41 -9.90 21.00
C GLN A 6 7.76 -8.88 21.91
N ARG A 7 6.42 -8.85 21.93
CA ARG A 7 5.70 -8.04 22.93
C ARG A 7 5.56 -8.84 24.21
N ASN A 8 5.91 -8.20 25.32
CA ASN A 8 5.87 -8.79 26.66
C ASN A 8 4.50 -8.55 27.32
N ASP A 9 4.16 -9.34 28.34
CA ASP A 9 2.91 -9.23 29.10
C ASP A 9 2.76 -7.90 29.84
N ASP A 10 3.86 -7.23 30.16
CA ASP A 10 3.91 -5.91 30.79
C ASP A 10 3.72 -4.74 29.81
N GLY A 11 3.49 -5.04 28.52
CA GLY A 11 3.28 -4.06 27.46
C GLY A 11 4.57 -3.55 26.82
N THR A 12 5.75 -3.94 27.31
CA THR A 12 7.02 -3.59 26.66
C THR A 12 7.25 -4.38 25.40
N LEU A 13 8.09 -3.88 24.49
CA LEU A 13 8.59 -4.58 23.31
C LEU A 13 10.06 -4.96 23.53
N THR A 14 10.40 -6.22 23.28
CA THR A 14 11.77 -6.68 23.22
C THR A 14 12.15 -6.92 21.77
N GLY A 15 13.23 -6.29 21.34
CA GLY A 15 13.83 -6.51 20.04
C GLY A 15 15.17 -7.25 20.16
N HIS A 16 15.46 -8.15 19.23
CA HIS A 16 16.68 -8.95 19.19
C HIS A 16 17.22 -9.02 17.75
N ASN A 17 18.50 -8.64 17.61
CA ASN A 17 19.25 -8.87 16.37
C ASN A 17 19.97 -10.22 16.46
N THR A 18 19.53 -11.19 15.65
CA THR A 18 20.09 -12.56 15.67
C THR A 18 21.49 -12.66 15.06
N GLU A 19 21.95 -11.63 14.36
CA GLU A 19 23.29 -11.61 13.75
C GLU A 19 24.34 -11.08 14.73
N THR A 20 24.02 -10.04 15.50
CA THR A 20 24.94 -9.43 16.48
C THR A 20 24.74 -9.93 17.90
N GLY A 21 23.57 -10.49 18.20
CA GLY A 21 23.16 -10.87 19.56
C GLY A 21 22.65 -9.71 20.40
N PHE A 22 22.58 -8.50 19.84
CA PHE A 22 22.08 -7.32 20.56
C PHE A 22 20.60 -7.47 20.91
N THR A 23 20.23 -7.06 22.13
CA THR A 23 18.85 -7.12 22.62
C THR A 23 18.51 -5.82 23.33
N VAL A 24 17.35 -5.27 23.04
CA VAL A 24 16.83 -4.05 23.68
C VAL A 24 15.37 -4.25 24.06
N THR A 25 14.96 -3.73 25.22
CA THR A 25 13.56 -3.78 25.70
C THR A 25 13.16 -2.39 26.15
N SER A 26 12.03 -1.89 25.65
CA SER A 26 11.45 -0.60 26.05
C SER A 26 9.93 -0.64 25.92
N ALA A 27 9.26 0.24 26.66
CA ALA A 27 7.84 0.55 26.45
C ALA A 27 7.63 1.43 25.20
N ASP A 28 8.68 2.11 24.76
CA ASP A 28 8.70 2.87 23.50
C ASP A 28 9.14 1.96 22.35
N GLU A 29 8.17 1.58 21.52
CA GLU A 29 8.40 0.71 20.36
C GLU A 29 9.35 1.34 19.34
N GLU A 30 9.29 2.66 19.18
CA GLU A 30 10.15 3.37 18.23
C GLU A 30 11.60 3.34 18.67
N GLU A 31 11.85 3.47 19.99
CA GLU A 31 13.19 3.34 20.57
C GLU A 31 13.79 1.94 20.31
N VAL A 32 12.99 0.88 20.51
CA VAL A 32 13.42 -0.50 20.24
C VAL A 32 13.78 -0.68 18.77
N ARG A 33 12.94 -0.22 17.88
CA ARG A 33 13.18 -0.34 16.43
C ARG A 33 14.41 0.43 15.99
N ARG A 34 14.57 1.68 16.43
CA ARG A 34 15.74 2.53 16.13
C ARG A 34 17.03 1.88 16.59
N SER A 35 17.09 1.46 17.86
CA SER A 35 18.29 0.83 18.44
C SER A 35 18.71 -0.44 17.70
N LEU A 36 17.75 -1.26 17.25
CA LEU A 36 18.06 -2.45 16.46
C LEU A 36 18.56 -2.13 15.05
N HIS A 37 18.02 -1.10 14.42
CA HIS A 37 18.50 -0.68 13.10
C HIS A 37 19.89 -0.07 13.18
N GLU A 38 20.18 0.72 14.23
CA GLU A 38 21.51 1.26 14.51
C GLU A 38 22.54 0.13 14.72
N ASP A 39 22.20 -0.88 15.53
CA ASP A 39 23.05 -2.06 15.77
C ASP A 39 23.29 -2.87 14.47
N ALA A 40 22.28 -2.95 13.61
CA ALA A 40 22.40 -3.61 12.31
C ALA A 40 23.13 -2.76 11.24
N GLY A 41 23.56 -1.54 11.58
CA GLY A 41 24.20 -0.61 10.64
C GLY A 41 23.28 -0.06 9.55
N CYS A 42 21.97 -0.03 9.81
CA CYS A 42 20.94 0.44 8.89
C CYS A 42 20.33 1.75 9.38
N GLU A 43 19.97 2.62 8.44
CA GLU A 43 19.21 3.82 8.77
C GLU A 43 17.77 3.44 9.18
N TYR A 44 17.36 3.89 10.36
CA TYR A 44 15.98 3.73 10.83
C TYR A 44 15.11 4.84 10.26
N THR A 45 14.11 4.45 9.46
CA THR A 45 13.04 5.35 9.03
C THR A 45 11.82 5.08 9.90
N PRO A 46 11.39 6.02 10.74
CA PRO A 46 10.19 5.81 11.55
C PRO A 46 8.96 5.61 10.68
N PRO A 47 8.00 4.79 11.13
CA PRO A 47 6.75 4.65 10.41
C PRO A 47 6.06 6.02 10.27
N PRO A 48 5.41 6.31 9.15
CA PRO A 48 4.70 7.56 8.97
C PRO A 48 3.64 7.72 10.06
N SER A 49 3.48 8.96 10.57
CA SER A 49 2.41 9.26 11.52
C SER A 49 1.06 8.77 11.00
N PRO A 50 0.14 8.32 11.86
CA PRO A 50 -1.20 7.89 11.42
C PRO A 50 -1.87 8.96 10.55
N ALA A 51 -2.66 8.54 9.57
CA ALA A 51 -3.47 9.46 8.79
C ALA A 51 -4.48 10.20 9.69
N ALA A 52 -4.88 11.40 9.29
CA ALA A 52 -5.92 12.12 10.00
C ALA A 52 -7.25 11.31 10.01
N PRO A 53 -8.08 11.46 11.05
CA PRO A 53 -9.38 10.78 11.09
C PRO A 53 -10.19 11.02 9.81
N GLY A 54 -10.71 9.93 9.21
CA GLY A 54 -11.43 9.99 7.94
C GLY A 54 -10.55 10.13 6.70
N PHE A 55 -9.22 10.03 6.85
CA PHE A 55 -8.28 9.95 5.73
C PHE A 55 -7.59 8.59 5.72
N HIS A 56 -7.26 8.13 4.52
CA HIS A 56 -6.58 6.86 4.29
C HIS A 56 -5.33 7.09 3.46
N ARG A 57 -4.24 6.41 3.85
CA ARG A 57 -2.97 6.41 3.13
C ARG A 57 -2.84 5.13 2.32
N PHE A 58 -2.51 5.30 1.05
CA PHE A 58 -2.25 4.20 0.14
C PHE A 58 -1.35 4.67 -1.00
N ALA A 59 -0.76 3.70 -1.69
CA ALA A 59 -0.10 3.95 -2.96
C ALA A 59 -0.99 3.52 -4.12
N LEU A 60 -0.85 4.18 -5.26
CA LEU A 60 -1.39 3.72 -6.53
C LEU A 60 -0.23 3.56 -7.51
N VAL A 61 -0.17 2.43 -8.18
CA VAL A 61 0.85 2.10 -9.18
C VAL A 61 0.16 1.84 -10.51
N HIS A 62 0.79 2.28 -11.58
CA HIS A 62 0.42 1.92 -12.93
C HIS A 62 1.41 0.89 -13.44
N ASP A 63 1.04 -0.38 -13.28
CA ASP A 63 1.86 -1.54 -13.65
C ASP A 63 1.43 -2.06 -15.04
N GLU A 64 2.21 -1.75 -16.06
CA GLU A 64 2.06 -2.25 -17.42
C GLU A 64 3.36 -2.89 -17.90
N PHE A 65 3.24 -3.96 -18.69
CA PHE A 65 4.36 -4.52 -19.42
C PHE A 65 4.83 -3.53 -20.49
N GLY A 66 6.03 -2.98 -20.31
CA GLY A 66 6.62 -2.04 -21.24
C GLY A 66 7.33 -0.88 -20.56
N ASP A 67 7.40 0.26 -21.23
CA ASP A 67 8.04 1.46 -20.68
C ASP A 67 7.09 2.16 -19.68
N GLY A 68 7.08 1.65 -18.46
CA GLY A 68 6.40 2.23 -17.30
C GLY A 68 7.23 3.27 -16.56
N SER A 69 8.34 3.76 -17.13
CA SER A 69 9.23 4.70 -16.47
C SER A 69 8.47 5.93 -15.97
N PHE A 70 8.86 6.42 -14.79
CA PHE A 70 8.26 7.61 -14.17
C PHE A 70 8.27 8.83 -15.11
N GLY A 71 9.30 8.96 -15.95
CA GLY A 71 9.48 10.06 -16.90
C GLY A 71 8.64 9.98 -18.17
N HIS A 72 7.94 8.87 -18.42
CA HIS A 72 7.18 8.69 -19.66
C HIS A 72 6.12 9.77 -19.86
N GLU A 73 5.94 10.25 -21.10
CA GLU A 73 5.05 11.37 -21.45
C GLU A 73 3.58 11.16 -21.04
N ARG A 74 3.10 9.91 -21.04
CA ARG A 74 1.72 9.57 -20.60
C ARG A 74 1.41 10.04 -19.19
N TYR A 75 2.41 10.16 -18.31
CA TYR A 75 2.25 10.57 -16.93
C TYR A 75 2.45 12.08 -16.71
N GLU A 76 2.83 12.84 -17.74
CA GLU A 76 3.12 14.26 -17.60
C GLU A 76 1.95 15.04 -17.00
N GLY A 77 0.75 14.83 -17.51
CA GLY A 77 -0.46 15.47 -16.99
C GLY A 77 -0.72 15.17 -15.52
N LEU A 78 -0.49 13.91 -15.11
CA LEU A 78 -0.71 13.47 -13.74
C LEU A 78 0.42 13.93 -12.79
N ARG A 79 1.66 14.02 -13.29
CA ARG A 79 2.78 14.62 -12.54
C ARG A 79 2.59 16.11 -12.27
N LEU A 80 2.10 16.85 -13.26
CA LEU A 80 1.88 18.30 -13.15
C LEU A 80 0.64 18.66 -12.33
N ARG A 81 -0.38 17.83 -12.37
CA ARG A 81 -1.68 18.07 -11.70
C ARG A 81 -2.23 16.77 -11.11
N PRO A 82 -1.56 16.24 -10.06
CA PRO A 82 -2.08 15.08 -9.35
C PRO A 82 -3.38 15.43 -8.63
N PRO A 83 -4.22 14.44 -8.29
CA PRO A 83 -5.34 14.63 -7.40
C PRO A 83 -4.89 15.25 -6.06
N SER A 84 -5.75 16.06 -5.46
CA SER A 84 -5.45 16.66 -4.16
C SER A 84 -5.11 15.56 -3.13
N GLY A 85 -4.02 15.73 -2.36
CA GLY A 85 -3.55 14.74 -1.41
C GLY A 85 -2.85 13.53 -2.04
N CYS A 86 -2.48 13.60 -3.33
CA CYS A 86 -1.64 12.61 -3.99
C CYS A 86 -0.33 13.25 -4.47
N GLU A 87 0.77 12.53 -4.33
CA GLU A 87 2.12 12.94 -4.72
C GLU A 87 2.73 11.91 -5.67
N PRO A 88 3.18 12.32 -6.88
CA PRO A 88 3.89 11.45 -7.79
C PRO A 88 5.25 11.05 -7.23
N VAL A 89 5.55 9.74 -7.30
CA VAL A 89 6.83 9.19 -6.83
C VAL A 89 7.37 8.18 -7.85
N ASP A 90 8.69 8.08 -7.91
CA ASP A 90 9.39 7.07 -8.71
C ASP A 90 9.72 5.86 -7.82
N TRP A 91 9.07 4.72 -8.09
CA TRP A 91 9.31 3.43 -7.42
C TRP A 91 9.83 2.38 -8.42
N GLY A 92 10.74 2.79 -9.31
CA GLY A 92 11.15 1.96 -10.45
C GLY A 92 10.10 1.98 -11.57
N GLY A 93 9.12 2.88 -11.47
CA GLY A 93 8.00 3.12 -12.34
C GLY A 93 7.10 4.21 -11.78
N PHE A 94 5.99 4.49 -12.46
CA PHE A 94 5.08 5.54 -12.03
C PHE A 94 4.18 5.09 -10.86
N ALA A 95 4.28 5.80 -9.74
CA ALA A 95 3.43 5.62 -8.58
C ALA A 95 2.93 6.96 -8.02
N LEU A 96 1.87 6.90 -7.24
CA LEU A 96 1.33 8.00 -6.45
C LEU A 96 1.27 7.57 -4.98
N LYS A 97 1.83 8.38 -4.07
CA LYS A 97 1.51 8.30 -2.64
C LYS A 97 0.29 9.16 -2.38
N CYS A 98 -0.74 8.59 -1.81
CA CYS A 98 -2.02 9.27 -1.58
C CYS A 98 -2.39 9.30 -0.11
N GLU A 99 -2.91 10.44 0.36
CA GLU A 99 -3.65 10.58 1.61
C GLU A 99 -5.00 11.21 1.28
N ARG A 100 -6.07 10.41 1.26
CA ARG A 100 -7.37 10.79 0.70
C ARG A 100 -8.49 10.57 1.71
N PRO A 101 -9.51 11.45 1.71
CA PRO A 101 -10.70 11.24 2.53
C PRO A 101 -11.52 10.07 2.01
N GLY A 102 -12.20 9.37 2.92
CA GLY A 102 -13.15 8.31 2.62
C GLY A 102 -13.72 7.74 3.92
N ARG A 103 -14.92 7.14 3.86
CA ARG A 103 -15.47 6.40 5.00
C ARG A 103 -14.72 5.09 5.24
N THR A 104 -14.14 4.56 4.16
CA THR A 104 -13.30 3.35 4.17
C THR A 104 -12.13 3.55 3.20
N LEU A 105 -11.07 2.77 3.38
CA LEU A 105 -9.94 2.76 2.44
C LEU A 105 -10.39 2.43 1.01
N LEU A 106 -11.30 1.47 0.84
CA LEU A 106 -11.81 1.09 -0.50
C LEU A 106 -12.55 2.25 -1.19
N GLU A 107 -13.30 3.04 -0.44
CA GLU A 107 -13.97 4.24 -0.96
C GLU A 107 -12.94 5.28 -1.42
N ALA A 108 -11.94 5.60 -0.58
CA ALA A 108 -10.87 6.53 -0.91
C ALA A 108 -10.09 6.09 -2.17
N VAL A 109 -9.74 4.81 -2.28
CA VAL A 109 -9.08 4.24 -3.47
C VAL A 109 -9.97 4.36 -4.70
N SER A 110 -11.25 3.95 -4.62
CA SER A 110 -12.18 3.99 -5.75
C SER A 110 -12.39 5.39 -6.30
N ASP A 111 -12.55 6.37 -5.41
CA ASP A 111 -12.75 7.77 -5.78
C ASP A 111 -11.50 8.32 -6.47
N THR A 112 -10.32 8.03 -5.91
CA THR A 112 -9.04 8.49 -6.48
C THR A 112 -8.78 7.87 -7.86
N VAL A 113 -8.97 6.56 -8.03
CA VAL A 113 -8.83 5.89 -9.34
C VAL A 113 -9.83 6.45 -10.35
N THR A 114 -11.06 6.74 -9.92
CA THR A 114 -12.08 7.33 -10.78
C THR A 114 -11.70 8.75 -11.23
N GLU A 115 -11.19 9.57 -10.31
CA GLU A 115 -10.71 10.93 -10.60
C GLU A 115 -9.56 10.91 -11.62
N ILE A 116 -8.54 10.07 -11.39
CA ILE A 116 -7.40 9.92 -12.29
C ILE A 116 -7.85 9.50 -13.69
N ARG A 117 -8.71 8.48 -13.78
CA ARG A 117 -9.21 8.00 -15.06
C ARG A 117 -9.98 9.08 -15.84
N ARG A 118 -10.80 9.87 -15.15
CA ARG A 118 -11.59 10.94 -15.78
C ARG A 118 -10.72 12.12 -16.21
N ALA A 119 -9.75 12.52 -15.39
CA ALA A 119 -8.94 13.71 -15.64
C ALA A 119 -7.76 13.45 -16.59
N HIS A 120 -7.18 12.22 -16.56
CA HIS A 120 -5.93 11.89 -17.25
C HIS A 120 -6.04 10.69 -18.19
N GLY A 121 -7.17 9.99 -18.21
CA GLY A 121 -7.35 8.78 -19.06
C GLY A 121 -6.54 7.56 -18.58
N LEU A 122 -5.86 7.64 -17.42
CA LEU A 122 -5.02 6.56 -16.89
C LEU A 122 -5.84 5.64 -15.98
N VAL A 123 -5.59 4.34 -16.09
CA VAL A 123 -6.21 3.30 -15.25
C VAL A 123 -5.17 2.77 -14.29
N MET A 124 -5.15 3.29 -13.06
CA MET A 124 -4.31 2.72 -12.00
C MET A 124 -4.80 1.30 -11.68
N ASN A 125 -3.90 0.34 -11.61
CA ASN A 125 -4.24 -1.09 -11.59
C ASN A 125 -3.56 -1.89 -10.47
N SER A 126 -2.82 -1.22 -9.58
CA SER A 126 -2.10 -1.85 -8.47
C SER A 126 -1.98 -0.89 -7.28
N LEU A 127 -1.84 -1.44 -6.07
CA LEU A 127 -1.46 -0.70 -4.87
C LEU A 127 0.01 -0.99 -4.44
N GLY A 128 0.77 -1.70 -5.25
CA GLY A 128 2.17 -2.02 -4.94
C GLY A 128 2.35 -3.02 -3.80
N VAL A 129 1.35 -3.89 -3.55
CA VAL A 129 1.45 -4.97 -2.57
C VAL A 129 2.27 -6.11 -3.18
N GLU A 130 3.43 -6.43 -2.59
CA GLU A 130 4.36 -7.40 -3.14
C GLU A 130 4.50 -8.67 -2.27
N ASP A 131 4.28 -8.57 -0.95
CA ASP A 131 4.50 -9.68 -0.01
C ASP A 131 3.19 -10.40 0.35
N PRO A 132 3.07 -11.73 0.10
CA PRO A 132 1.93 -12.52 0.56
C PRO A 132 1.72 -12.51 2.09
N GLY A 133 2.76 -12.25 2.89
CA GLY A 133 2.66 -12.09 4.34
C GLY A 133 1.81 -10.89 4.76
N GLU A 134 1.68 -9.92 3.89
CA GLU A 134 0.81 -8.76 4.05
C GLU A 134 -0.69 -9.12 4.08
N TRP A 135 -1.04 -10.30 3.59
CA TRP A 135 -2.41 -10.82 3.56
C TRP A 135 -2.99 -11.15 4.94
N LEU A 136 -2.13 -11.22 5.95
CA LEU A 136 -2.52 -11.59 7.32
C LEU A 136 -2.97 -10.41 8.19
N GLY A 137 -3.07 -9.22 7.62
CA GLY A 137 -3.57 -8.05 8.34
C GLY A 137 -5.09 -8.07 8.48
N ASP A 138 -5.57 -7.94 9.71
CA ASP A 138 -6.98 -8.13 10.10
C ASP A 138 -7.77 -6.83 10.14
N ASP A 139 -7.12 -5.69 10.00
CA ASP A 139 -7.78 -4.39 10.10
C ASP A 139 -8.55 -4.07 8.81
N LYS A 140 -9.85 -3.79 8.97
CA LYS A 140 -10.75 -3.50 7.87
C LYS A 140 -10.33 -2.30 7.02
N ASP A 141 -9.67 -1.31 7.59
CA ASP A 141 -9.16 -0.11 6.91
C ASP A 141 -7.63 -0.04 6.90
N GLY A 142 -6.96 -1.09 7.36
CA GLY A 142 -5.52 -1.25 7.39
C GLY A 142 -4.97 -2.03 6.19
N TYR A 143 -3.95 -2.81 6.46
CA TYR A 143 -3.18 -3.52 5.44
C TYR A 143 -4.01 -4.58 4.69
N GLY A 144 -4.89 -5.32 5.38
CA GLY A 144 -5.81 -6.27 4.75
C GLY A 144 -6.73 -5.64 3.71
N ALA A 145 -7.21 -4.41 3.98
CA ALA A 145 -8.01 -3.67 3.01
C ALA A 145 -7.21 -3.23 1.78
N GLN A 146 -5.92 -2.90 1.95
CA GLN A 146 -5.03 -2.60 0.81
C GLN A 146 -4.84 -3.82 -0.09
N VAL A 147 -4.66 -5.02 0.49
CA VAL A 147 -4.57 -6.28 -0.25
C VAL A 147 -5.84 -6.53 -1.06
N VAL A 148 -7.02 -6.37 -0.44
CA VAL A 148 -8.30 -6.53 -1.15
C VAL A 148 -8.41 -5.53 -2.30
N ALA A 149 -8.09 -4.25 -2.07
CA ALA A 149 -8.12 -3.23 -3.11
C ALA A 149 -7.14 -3.54 -4.26
N HIS A 150 -5.91 -3.96 -3.93
CA HIS A 150 -4.90 -4.38 -4.90
C HIS A 150 -5.40 -5.52 -5.79
N LEU A 151 -5.87 -6.60 -5.19
CA LEU A 151 -6.41 -7.76 -5.93
C LEU A 151 -7.59 -7.38 -6.82
N MET A 152 -8.49 -6.54 -6.33
CA MET A 152 -9.66 -6.10 -7.11
C MET A 152 -9.27 -5.22 -8.29
N LEU A 153 -8.30 -4.32 -8.14
CA LEU A 153 -7.80 -3.51 -9.25
C LEU A 153 -7.08 -4.37 -10.29
N MET A 154 -6.22 -5.29 -9.85
CA MET A 154 -5.57 -6.25 -10.74
C MET A 154 -6.57 -7.13 -11.47
N ALA A 155 -7.55 -7.68 -10.76
CA ALA A 155 -8.59 -8.53 -11.34
C ALA A 155 -9.41 -7.78 -12.39
N ALA A 156 -9.84 -6.55 -12.08
CA ALA A 156 -10.63 -5.73 -13.00
C ALA A 156 -9.83 -5.38 -14.27
N HIS A 157 -8.56 -5.00 -14.12
CA HIS A 157 -7.67 -4.69 -15.24
C HIS A 157 -7.46 -5.93 -16.13
N ARG A 158 -7.05 -7.06 -15.56
CA ARG A 158 -6.83 -8.31 -16.29
C ARG A 158 -8.09 -8.83 -16.96
N ALA A 159 -9.23 -8.77 -16.28
CA ALA A 159 -10.51 -9.18 -16.84
C ALA A 159 -10.85 -8.37 -18.10
N SER A 160 -10.63 -7.04 -18.09
CA SER A 160 -10.88 -6.19 -19.25
C SER A 160 -10.01 -6.56 -20.46
N LEU A 161 -8.73 -6.89 -20.23
CA LEU A 161 -7.80 -7.35 -21.29
C LEU A 161 -8.23 -8.68 -21.91
N LEU A 162 -8.87 -9.54 -21.12
CA LEU A 162 -9.38 -10.86 -21.56
C LEU A 162 -10.81 -10.81 -22.13
N GLY A 163 -11.43 -9.62 -22.16
CA GLY A 163 -12.80 -9.43 -22.65
C GLY A 163 -13.90 -9.75 -21.64
N TYR A 164 -13.55 -10.01 -20.37
CA TYR A 164 -14.54 -10.15 -19.30
C TYR A 164 -15.04 -8.78 -18.83
N GLY A 165 -16.35 -8.66 -18.64
CA GLY A 165 -16.97 -7.44 -18.16
C GLY A 165 -17.31 -7.48 -16.67
N ARG A 166 -17.84 -6.35 -16.17
CA ARG A 166 -18.28 -6.23 -14.77
C ARG A 166 -19.21 -7.37 -14.33
N LYS A 167 -20.12 -7.79 -15.22
CA LYS A 167 -21.11 -8.85 -14.90
C LYS A 167 -20.44 -10.19 -14.60
N ASP A 168 -19.34 -10.51 -15.28
CA ASP A 168 -18.59 -11.74 -15.07
C ASP A 168 -17.87 -11.73 -13.72
N LEU A 169 -17.28 -10.59 -13.35
CA LEU A 169 -16.62 -10.42 -12.04
C LEU A 169 -17.63 -10.47 -10.90
N VAL A 170 -18.78 -9.79 -11.02
CA VAL A 170 -19.85 -9.85 -10.00
C VAL A 170 -20.36 -11.29 -9.84
N ARG A 171 -20.60 -12.02 -10.95
CA ARG A 171 -21.02 -13.42 -10.89
C ARG A 171 -20.01 -14.32 -10.16
N LEU A 172 -18.69 -14.06 -10.36
CA LEU A 172 -17.65 -14.79 -9.66
C LEU A 172 -17.68 -14.49 -8.16
N LEU A 173 -17.81 -13.20 -7.77
CA LEU A 173 -17.90 -12.79 -6.36
C LEU A 173 -19.12 -13.38 -5.67
N ASP A 174 -20.28 -13.35 -6.33
CA ASP A 174 -21.51 -13.98 -5.82
C ASP A 174 -21.32 -15.50 -5.60
N ALA A 175 -20.68 -16.18 -6.57
CA ALA A 175 -20.40 -17.62 -6.45
C ALA A 175 -19.38 -17.95 -5.36
N ALA A 176 -18.45 -17.04 -5.07
CA ALA A 176 -17.48 -17.18 -3.99
C ALA A 176 -18.08 -16.92 -2.58
N GLY A 177 -19.36 -16.55 -2.50
CA GLY A 177 -20.03 -16.26 -1.23
C GLY A 177 -19.57 -14.95 -0.58
N ALA A 178 -19.02 -14.01 -1.35
CA ALA A 178 -18.71 -12.67 -0.89
C ALA A 178 -20.02 -11.88 -0.74
N ALA A 179 -20.68 -12.06 0.41
CA ALA A 179 -21.93 -11.37 0.79
C ALA A 179 -21.62 -10.06 1.52
#